data_5475e133125450a17d2943c4ac70a7f5
#
_entry.id   5475e133125450a17d2943c4ac70a7f5
#
_cell.length_a   1.000
_cell.length_b   1.000
_cell.length_c   1.000
_cell.angle_alpha   90.00
_cell.angle_beta   90.00
_cell.angle_gamma   90.00
#
_symmetry.space_group_name_H-M   'P 1'
#
loop_
_entity.id
_entity.type
_entity.pdbx_description
1 polymer ?
#
loop_
_entity_poly.entity_id
_entity_poly.type
_entity_poly.pdbx_seq_one_letter_code
_entity_poly.pdbx_strand_id
1 'polypeptide(L)'
;PMDVLDRIKEQVEGNPIVLYMKGTPQFPMCGFSARAAAALQDCGVSFAYVNVLQDPEIFENLPRYADWPTFPQLWVGGELVGGCDITLELHATGELQKMAKEAAGEDATEG
;
A
#
# COMPACT_ATOMS: atom_id res chain seq x y z
N PRO A 1 -7.05 14.79 20.16
CA PRO A 1 -6.33 14.34 18.96
C PRO A 1 -6.12 12.84 18.95
N MET A 2 -6.15 12.30 17.77
CA MET A 2 -5.99 10.88 17.54
C MET A 2 -4.51 10.50 17.70
N ASP A 3 -4.20 9.41 18.41
CA ASP A 3 -2.81 8.99 18.48
C ASP A 3 -2.42 8.26 17.18
N VAL A 4 -1.12 8.01 17.00
CA VAL A 4 -0.61 7.47 15.74
C VAL A 4 -1.14 6.07 15.44
N LEU A 5 -1.35 5.24 16.46
CA LEU A 5 -1.86 3.89 16.24
C LEU A 5 -3.30 3.93 15.76
N ASP A 6 -4.11 4.85 16.29
CA ASP A 6 -5.48 5.04 15.82
C ASP A 6 -5.50 5.56 14.38
N ARG A 7 -4.56 6.44 14.04
CA ARG A 7 -4.45 6.95 12.67
C ARG A 7 -4.09 5.83 11.69
N ILE A 8 -3.15 4.98 12.05
CA ILE A 8 -2.77 3.83 11.23
C ILE A 8 -3.97 2.93 11.02
N LYS A 9 -4.66 2.57 12.10
CA LYS A 9 -5.81 1.69 12.04
C LYS A 9 -6.90 2.28 11.14
N GLU A 10 -7.17 3.57 11.27
CA GLU A 10 -8.15 4.24 10.44
C GLU A 10 -7.74 4.23 8.96
N GLN A 11 -6.46 4.43 8.68
CA GLN A 11 -5.96 4.42 7.31
C GLN A 11 -6.12 3.04 6.67
N VAL A 12 -5.70 1.99 7.36
CA VAL A 12 -5.71 0.65 6.79
C VAL A 12 -7.09 0.02 6.76
N GLU A 13 -7.99 0.40 7.68
CA GLU A 13 -9.35 -0.14 7.71
C GLU A 13 -10.32 0.72 6.90
N GLY A 14 -10.02 2.00 6.78
CA GLY A 14 -10.89 2.93 6.06
C GLY A 14 -10.65 3.01 4.56
N ASN A 15 -9.63 2.33 4.06
CA ASN A 15 -9.30 2.32 2.64
C ASN A 15 -9.06 0.89 2.17
N PRO A 16 -9.66 0.48 1.03
CA PRO A 16 -9.48 -0.89 0.54
C PRO A 16 -8.03 -1.23 0.22
N ILE A 17 -7.27 -0.26 -0.28
CA ILE A 17 -5.88 -0.45 -0.68
C ILE A 17 -5.09 0.75 -0.22
N VAL A 18 -4.01 0.52 0.54
CA VAL A 18 -3.13 1.59 1.01
C VAL A 18 -1.69 1.21 0.75
N LEU A 19 -0.96 2.11 0.13
CA LEU A 19 0.49 1.96 -0.06
C LEU A 19 1.22 2.99 0.79
N TYR A 20 1.99 2.52 1.77
CA TYR A 20 2.90 3.38 2.52
C TYR A 20 4.23 3.37 1.78
N MET A 21 4.68 4.55 1.36
CA MET A 21 5.84 4.64 0.48
C MET A 21 6.69 5.87 0.78
N LYS A 22 7.89 5.87 0.29
CA LYS A 22 8.76 7.05 0.33
C LYS A 22 8.51 7.86 -0.93
N GLY A 23 7.93 9.04 -0.75
CA GLY A 23 7.48 9.88 -1.85
C GLY A 23 6.02 9.63 -2.16
N THR A 24 5.64 9.94 -3.39
CA THR A 24 4.29 9.74 -3.90
C THR A 24 4.34 8.90 -5.17
N PRO A 25 3.21 8.33 -5.62
CA PRO A 25 3.23 7.57 -6.87
C PRO A 25 3.73 8.36 -8.08
N GLN A 26 3.49 9.68 -8.09
CA GLN A 26 3.95 10.56 -9.17
C GLN A 26 5.42 10.97 -9.01
N PHE A 27 5.89 11.05 -7.76
CA PHE A 27 7.27 11.47 -7.44
C PHE A 27 7.85 10.56 -6.37
N PRO A 28 8.12 9.27 -6.72
CA PRO A 28 8.69 8.35 -5.75
C PRO A 28 10.12 8.75 -5.40
N MET A 29 10.49 8.59 -4.13
CA MET A 29 11.80 8.99 -3.61
C MET A 29 12.67 7.77 -3.27
N CYS A 30 12.27 6.58 -3.70
CA CYS A 30 12.97 5.33 -3.42
C CYS A 30 12.62 4.36 -4.52
N GLY A 31 13.61 3.65 -5.05
CA GLY A 31 13.39 2.69 -6.14
C GLY A 31 12.42 1.57 -5.79
N PHE A 32 12.46 1.09 -4.55
CA PHE A 32 11.53 0.06 -4.10
C PHE A 32 10.10 0.58 -4.07
N SER A 33 9.92 1.80 -3.54
CA SER A 33 8.59 2.45 -3.53
C SER A 33 8.09 2.71 -4.95
N ALA A 34 8.98 3.12 -5.84
CA ALA A 34 8.61 3.39 -7.23
C ALA A 34 8.08 2.13 -7.92
N ARG A 35 8.75 1.01 -7.71
CA ARG A 35 8.34 -0.26 -8.35
C ARG A 35 7.02 -0.77 -7.80
N ALA A 36 6.83 -0.67 -6.48
CA ALA A 36 5.56 -1.10 -5.87
C ALA A 36 4.39 -0.24 -6.36
N ALA A 37 4.59 1.08 -6.41
CA ALA A 37 3.56 1.99 -6.89
C ALA A 37 3.21 1.73 -8.35
N ALA A 38 4.24 1.50 -9.19
CA ALA A 38 4.03 1.22 -10.61
C ALA A 38 3.23 -0.07 -10.81
N ALA A 39 3.52 -1.11 -10.03
CA ALA A 39 2.78 -2.36 -10.11
C ALA A 39 1.30 -2.16 -9.76
N LEU A 40 1.02 -1.39 -8.71
CA LEU A 40 -0.37 -1.08 -8.35
C LEU A 40 -1.07 -0.26 -9.42
N GLN A 41 -0.39 0.74 -9.97
CA GLN A 41 -0.96 1.56 -11.04
C GLN A 41 -1.30 0.72 -12.25
N ASP A 42 -0.47 -0.26 -12.56
CA ASP A 42 -0.70 -1.16 -13.69
C ASP A 42 -1.94 -2.03 -13.49
N CYS A 43 -2.38 -2.21 -12.26
CA CYS A 43 -3.60 -2.97 -11.99
C CYS A 43 -4.88 -2.20 -12.37
N GLY A 44 -4.78 -0.91 -12.60
CA GLY A 44 -5.92 -0.11 -13.06
C GLY A 44 -6.95 0.19 -11.99
N VAL A 45 -6.57 0.13 -10.71
CA VAL A 45 -7.47 0.44 -9.60
C VAL A 45 -6.98 1.70 -8.89
N SER A 46 -7.91 2.39 -8.24
CA SER A 46 -7.55 3.51 -7.37
C SER A 46 -7.06 2.98 -6.04
N PHE A 47 -6.05 3.61 -5.48
CA PHE A 47 -5.55 3.23 -4.16
C PHE A 47 -5.10 4.48 -3.41
N ALA A 48 -5.17 4.39 -2.08
CA ALA A 48 -4.66 5.44 -1.21
C ALA A 48 -3.16 5.25 -1.01
N TYR A 49 -2.46 6.34 -0.77
CA TYR A 49 -1.04 6.25 -0.41
C TYR A 49 -0.73 7.19 0.74
N VAL A 50 0.34 6.88 1.46
CA VAL A 50 0.87 7.74 2.51
C VAL A 50 2.36 7.92 2.23
N ASN A 51 2.77 9.18 2.08
CA ASN A 51 4.18 9.52 1.93
C ASN A 51 4.80 9.57 3.32
N VAL A 52 5.49 8.49 3.70
CA VAL A 52 6.05 8.38 5.05
C VAL A 52 7.17 9.38 5.32
N LEU A 53 7.76 9.95 4.26
CA LEU A 53 8.79 10.98 4.43
C LEU A 53 8.20 12.28 4.94
N GLN A 54 6.90 12.49 4.76
CA GLN A 54 6.20 13.68 5.25
C GLN A 54 5.36 13.40 6.49
N ASP A 55 5.46 12.20 7.04
CA ASP A 55 4.72 11.83 8.24
C ASP A 55 5.63 11.08 9.19
N PRO A 56 6.44 11.80 9.98
CA PRO A 56 7.42 11.17 10.87
C PRO A 56 6.84 10.20 11.88
N GLU A 57 5.62 10.44 12.36
CA GLU A 57 5.00 9.52 13.30
C GLU A 57 4.68 8.17 12.64
N ILE A 58 4.16 8.21 11.43
CA ILE A 58 3.89 6.98 10.68
C ILE A 58 5.20 6.28 10.34
N PHE A 59 6.19 7.04 9.88
CA PHE A 59 7.51 6.49 9.55
C PHE A 59 8.09 5.71 10.72
N GLU A 60 7.99 6.27 11.92
CA GLU A 60 8.58 5.68 13.11
C GLU A 60 7.75 4.54 13.68
N ASN A 61 6.44 4.63 13.64
CA ASN A 61 5.55 3.71 14.36
C ASN A 61 4.96 2.60 13.51
N LEU A 62 4.80 2.79 12.21
CA LEU A 62 4.19 1.78 11.36
C LEU A 62 4.99 0.47 11.32
N PRO A 63 6.33 0.50 11.23
CA PRO A 63 7.08 -0.76 11.23
C PRO A 63 6.78 -1.66 12.43
N ARG A 64 6.60 -1.06 13.60
CA ARG A 64 6.28 -1.79 14.82
C ARG A 64 4.84 -2.30 14.81
N TYR A 65 3.92 -1.46 14.39
CA TYR A 65 2.50 -1.84 14.29
C TYR A 65 2.32 -3.01 13.32
N ALA A 66 3.04 -2.97 12.21
CA ALA A 66 2.93 -3.96 11.14
C ALA A 66 3.77 -5.22 11.39
N ASP A 67 4.69 -5.15 12.34
CA ASP A 67 5.75 -6.15 12.48
C ASP A 67 6.47 -6.35 11.14
N TRP A 68 6.76 -5.23 10.46
CA TRP A 68 7.41 -5.20 9.15
C TRP A 68 8.33 -3.99 9.10
N PRO A 69 9.66 -4.19 9.04
CA PRO A 69 10.61 -3.11 9.33
C PRO A 69 10.82 -2.08 8.24
N THR A 70 10.39 -2.33 7.01
CA THR A 70 10.78 -1.50 5.87
C THR A 70 9.59 -0.94 5.12
N PHE A 71 9.88 0.02 4.23
CA PHE A 71 8.94 0.56 3.26
C PHE A 71 9.43 0.23 1.86
N PRO A 72 8.53 0.09 0.87
CA PRO A 72 7.08 0.30 0.98
C PRO A 72 6.36 -0.82 1.73
N GLN A 73 5.13 -0.53 2.17
CA GLN A 73 4.23 -1.54 2.73
C GLN A 73 2.89 -1.44 2.01
N LEU A 74 2.44 -2.55 1.46
CA LEU A 74 1.14 -2.63 0.81
C LEU A 74 0.15 -3.28 1.76
N TRP A 75 -0.99 -2.62 1.96
CA TRP A 75 -2.09 -3.11 2.78
C TRP A 75 -3.33 -3.22 1.90
N VAL A 76 -3.99 -4.36 1.94
CA VAL A 76 -5.20 -4.61 1.16
C VAL A 76 -6.25 -5.23 2.09
N GLY A 77 -7.43 -4.63 2.12
CA GLY A 77 -8.52 -5.11 2.98
C GLY A 77 -8.17 -5.09 4.46
N GLY A 78 -7.35 -4.14 4.89
CA GLY A 78 -6.93 -4.01 6.29
C GLY A 78 -5.82 -4.96 6.70
N GLU A 79 -5.25 -5.72 5.77
CA GLU A 79 -4.20 -6.68 6.07
C GLU A 79 -2.91 -6.35 5.32
N LEU A 80 -1.79 -6.53 5.98
CA LEU A 80 -0.48 -6.32 5.36
C LEU A 80 -0.22 -7.41 4.33
N VAL A 81 0.01 -6.99 3.08
CA VAL A 81 0.40 -7.90 2.00
C VAL A 81 1.90 -8.12 2.02
N GLY A 82 2.68 -7.04 2.10
CA GLY A 82 4.12 -7.11 2.13
C GLY A 82 4.78 -5.87 1.55
N GLY A 83 6.05 -6.01 1.23
CA GLY A 83 6.85 -4.94 0.66
C GLY A 83 6.98 -5.03 -0.86
N CYS A 84 8.06 -4.46 -1.39
CA CYS A 84 8.28 -4.40 -2.83
C CYS A 84 8.35 -5.78 -3.49
N ASP A 85 9.14 -6.68 -2.93
CA ASP A 85 9.36 -7.99 -3.56
C ASP A 85 8.07 -8.79 -3.67
N ILE A 86 7.30 -8.84 -2.58
CA ILE A 86 6.03 -9.56 -2.57
C ILE A 86 5.05 -8.91 -3.55
N THR A 87 4.97 -7.58 -3.55
CA THR A 87 4.10 -6.86 -4.48
C THR A 87 4.43 -7.21 -5.93
N LEU A 88 5.72 -7.24 -6.28
CA LEU A 88 6.14 -7.57 -7.64
C LEU A 88 5.87 -9.02 -8.01
N GLU A 89 6.04 -9.95 -7.06
CA GLU A 89 5.72 -11.36 -7.31
C GLU A 89 4.23 -11.53 -7.60
N LEU A 90 3.38 -10.90 -6.80
CA LEU A 90 1.94 -10.96 -7.00
C LEU A 90 1.53 -10.30 -8.31
N HIS A 91 2.20 -9.22 -8.68
CA HIS A 91 1.95 -8.56 -9.96
C HIS A 91 2.29 -9.47 -11.14
N ALA A 92 3.43 -10.17 -11.06
CA ALA A 92 3.89 -11.03 -12.14
C ALA A 92 2.95 -12.22 -12.41
N THR A 93 2.24 -12.70 -11.39
CA THR A 93 1.33 -13.83 -11.52
C THR A 93 -0.11 -13.43 -11.82
N GLY A 94 -0.42 -12.12 -11.80
CA GLY A 94 -1.79 -11.62 -11.95
C GLY A 94 -2.56 -11.58 -10.64
N GLU A 95 -1.98 -12.11 -9.57
CA GLU A 95 -2.66 -12.13 -8.26
C GLU A 95 -2.89 -10.73 -7.72
N LEU A 96 -1.94 -9.80 -7.95
CA LEU A 96 -2.09 -8.45 -7.44
C LEU A 96 -3.31 -7.76 -8.04
N GLN A 97 -3.50 -7.87 -9.35
CA GLN A 97 -4.65 -7.27 -10.02
C GLN A 97 -5.95 -7.85 -9.49
N LYS A 98 -5.98 -9.18 -9.28
CA LYS A 98 -7.16 -9.84 -8.77
C LYS A 98 -7.53 -9.36 -7.37
N MET A 99 -6.57 -9.37 -6.45
CA MET A 99 -6.84 -8.97 -5.08
C MET A 99 -7.16 -7.48 -4.97
N ALA A 100 -6.50 -6.65 -5.77
CA ALA A 100 -6.76 -5.21 -5.78
C ALA A 100 -8.16 -4.90 -6.30
N LYS A 101 -8.59 -5.56 -7.36
CA LYS A 101 -9.93 -5.35 -7.90
C LYS A 101 -11.00 -5.85 -6.95
N GLU A 102 -10.79 -6.98 -6.31
CA GLU A 102 -11.72 -7.49 -5.31
C GLU A 102 -11.85 -6.54 -4.13
N ALA A 103 -10.74 -6.02 -3.63
CA ALA A 103 -10.74 -5.09 -2.49
C ALA A 103 -11.41 -3.78 -2.86
N ALA A 104 -11.19 -3.29 -4.07
CA ALA A 104 -11.80 -2.05 -4.55
C ALA A 104 -13.28 -2.20 -4.89
N GLY A 105 -13.82 -3.41 -4.85
CA GLY A 105 -15.21 -3.66 -5.22
C GLY A 105 -15.45 -3.70 -6.71
N GLU A 106 -14.37 -3.84 -7.52
CA GLU A 106 -14.51 -3.91 -8.97
C GLU A 106 -14.54 -5.36 -9.40
N ASP A 107 -15.56 -5.70 -10.18
CA ASP A 107 -15.72 -7.04 -10.68
C ASP A 107 -14.87 -7.22 -11.95
N ALA A 108 -14.03 -8.24 -11.96
CA ALA A 108 -13.17 -8.52 -13.10
C ALA A 108 -13.97 -8.88 -14.35
N THR A 109 -15.25 -9.25 -14.20
CA THR A 109 -16.11 -9.58 -15.33
C THR A 109 -16.79 -8.37 -15.96
N GLU A 110 -16.61 -7.22 -15.36
CA GLU A 110 -17.21 -5.97 -15.88
C GLU A 110 -16.38 -5.39 -17.00
N GLY A 111 -15.52 -6.09 -17.48
CA GLY A 111 -14.58 -5.65 -18.47
C GLY A 111 -15.13 -4.82 -19.56
#